data_fd931a862de12b1d54bae0595e514997
#
_entry.id   fd931a862de12b1d54bae0595e514997
#
_cell.length_a   1.000
_cell.length_b   1.000
_cell.length_c   1.000
_cell.angle_alpha   90.00
_cell.angle_beta   90.00
_cell.angle_gamma   90.00
#
_symmetry.space_group_name_H-M   'P 1'
#
loop_
_entity.id
_entity.type
_entity.pdbx_description
1 polymer ?
#
loop_
_entity_poly.entity_id
_entity_poly.type
_entity_poly.pdbx_seq_one_letter_code
_entity_poly.pdbx_strand_id
1 'polypeptide(L)'
;MTKIKSLFISLLLTLGVSSAIAGSHGSTLDLVKERGKLMCGSNTGLAGFGAPNDAGVWEGIDVDVCRAVAAAVFGDASKVEYVPTTSKVRFTVLQSGEIDMLSRNTTWTLSRDVDLGLEFVGVNYYDGQGFMVPASLGVNSAMELDGASVCIQVGTTTEMNLADFFKANGMSYESVPVETNSDCLLYTSDAADDWSS
;
A
#
# COMPACT_ATOMS: atom_id res chain seq x y z
N MET A 1 -3.54 -40.12 -78.08
CA MET A 1 -3.80 -40.89 -76.85
C MET A 1 -2.67 -40.58 -75.88
N THR A 2 -2.84 -39.54 -75.04
CA THR A 2 -1.76 -39.03 -74.16
C THR A 2 -2.19 -39.23 -72.71
N LYS A 3 -1.47 -40.09 -72.01
CA LYS A 3 -1.73 -40.42 -70.59
C LYS A 3 -1.17 -39.30 -69.68
N ILE A 4 -2.06 -38.60 -68.98
CA ILE A 4 -1.71 -37.63 -67.96
C ILE A 4 -1.45 -38.41 -66.65
N LYS A 5 -0.19 -38.38 -66.17
CA LYS A 5 0.21 -38.91 -64.86
C LYS A 5 -0.10 -37.85 -63.80
N SER A 6 -1.06 -38.14 -62.95
CA SER A 6 -1.37 -37.30 -61.77
C SER A 6 -0.29 -37.47 -60.71
N LEU A 7 0.39 -36.40 -60.40
CA LEU A 7 1.40 -36.35 -59.36
C LEU A 7 0.72 -35.84 -58.06
N PHE A 8 0.47 -36.74 -57.11
CA PHE A 8 -0.01 -36.38 -55.77
C PHE A 8 1.17 -35.87 -54.92
N ILE A 9 1.22 -34.58 -54.71
CA ILE A 9 2.10 -33.96 -53.74
C ILE A 9 1.44 -34.01 -52.37
N SER A 10 1.87 -34.96 -51.51
CA SER A 10 1.44 -35.00 -50.12
C SER A 10 2.18 -33.89 -49.33
N LEU A 11 1.47 -32.82 -49.01
CA LEU A 11 1.93 -31.76 -48.13
C LEU A 11 1.78 -32.24 -46.68
N LEU A 12 2.85 -32.75 -46.05
CA LEU A 12 2.88 -33.00 -44.62
C LEU A 12 2.88 -31.65 -43.87
N LEU A 13 1.73 -31.27 -43.33
CA LEU A 13 1.65 -30.23 -42.33
C LEU A 13 2.21 -30.77 -41.02
N THR A 14 3.44 -30.45 -40.68
CA THR A 14 3.99 -30.63 -39.33
C THR A 14 3.39 -29.54 -38.44
N LEU A 15 2.34 -29.87 -37.69
CA LEU A 15 1.90 -29.06 -36.55
C LEU A 15 3.03 -29.10 -35.51
N GLY A 16 3.84 -28.05 -35.48
CA GLY A 16 4.73 -27.77 -34.38
C GLY A 16 3.90 -27.43 -33.13
N VAL A 17 3.74 -28.42 -32.26
CA VAL A 17 3.21 -28.20 -30.92
C VAL A 17 4.29 -27.42 -30.18
N SER A 18 4.18 -26.09 -30.21
CA SER A 18 4.91 -25.24 -29.28
C SER A 18 4.35 -25.52 -27.87
N SER A 19 4.99 -26.39 -27.14
CA SER A 19 4.78 -26.53 -25.71
C SER A 19 5.16 -25.21 -25.11
N ALA A 20 4.14 -24.37 -24.81
CA ALA A 20 4.31 -23.25 -23.91
C ALA A 20 4.72 -23.86 -22.56
N ILE A 21 6.02 -23.81 -22.27
CA ILE A 21 6.52 -24.05 -20.93
C ILE A 21 5.94 -22.90 -20.11
N ALA A 22 4.78 -23.14 -19.49
CA ALA A 22 4.34 -22.33 -18.38
C ALA A 22 5.43 -22.50 -17.32
N GLY A 23 6.37 -21.56 -17.30
CA GLY A 23 7.35 -21.47 -16.23
C GLY A 23 6.55 -21.45 -14.94
N SER A 24 6.69 -22.47 -14.11
CA SER A 24 6.24 -22.38 -12.73
C SER A 24 7.06 -21.26 -12.13
N HIS A 25 6.48 -20.05 -12.06
CA HIS A 25 7.04 -19.02 -11.23
C HIS A 25 7.08 -19.63 -9.82
N GLY A 26 8.29 -19.80 -9.28
CA GLY A 26 8.48 -20.25 -7.91
C GLY A 26 7.62 -19.41 -6.98
N SER A 27 7.27 -19.93 -5.81
CA SER A 27 6.51 -19.15 -4.83
C SER A 27 7.25 -17.84 -4.52
N THR A 28 6.55 -16.81 -4.07
CA THR A 28 7.19 -15.55 -3.62
C THR A 28 8.35 -15.84 -2.66
N LEU A 29 8.20 -16.85 -1.79
CA LEU A 29 9.26 -17.26 -0.85
C LEU A 29 10.52 -17.78 -1.58
N ASP A 30 10.36 -18.52 -2.69
CA ASP A 30 11.51 -19.02 -3.46
C ASP A 30 12.26 -17.84 -4.10
N LEU A 31 11.54 -16.88 -4.68
CA LEU A 31 12.13 -15.66 -5.23
C LEU A 31 12.86 -14.81 -4.17
N VAL A 32 12.27 -14.68 -2.98
CA VAL A 32 12.89 -13.99 -1.83
C VAL A 32 14.19 -14.69 -1.44
N LYS A 33 14.18 -16.02 -1.31
CA LYS A 33 15.38 -16.82 -0.97
C LYS A 33 16.46 -16.73 -2.03
N GLU A 34 16.09 -16.81 -3.30
CA GLU A 34 17.01 -16.69 -4.44
C GLU A 34 17.68 -15.31 -4.48
N ARG A 35 16.90 -14.25 -4.24
CA ARG A 35 17.39 -12.86 -4.17
C ARG A 35 18.26 -12.60 -2.94
N GLY A 36 18.09 -13.38 -1.86
CA GLY A 36 18.85 -13.25 -0.62
C GLY A 36 18.43 -12.08 0.27
N LYS A 37 17.30 -11.43 0.01
CA LYS A 37 16.72 -10.34 0.80
C LYS A 37 15.22 -10.24 0.59
N LEU A 38 14.52 -9.69 1.58
CA LEU A 38 13.10 -9.38 1.55
C LEU A 38 12.89 -7.94 1.07
N MET A 39 12.00 -7.73 0.09
CA MET A 39 11.56 -6.40 -0.33
C MET A 39 10.29 -6.03 0.45
N CYS A 40 10.38 -5.05 1.33
CA CYS A 40 9.29 -4.67 2.21
C CYS A 40 8.83 -3.23 1.95
N GLY A 41 7.56 -3.05 1.54
CA GLY A 41 6.93 -1.75 1.42
C GLY A 41 6.58 -1.17 2.80
N SER A 42 7.03 0.06 3.08
CA SER A 42 6.75 0.73 4.34
C SER A 42 6.45 2.23 4.16
N ASN A 43 5.92 2.85 5.22
CA ASN A 43 5.63 4.29 5.25
C ASN A 43 6.94 5.08 5.48
N THR A 44 6.99 6.31 5.00
CA THR A 44 8.16 7.19 5.12
C THR A 44 8.00 8.34 6.11
N GLY A 45 6.81 8.51 6.70
CA GLY A 45 6.50 9.70 7.49
C GLY A 45 5.53 9.47 8.65
N LEU A 46 5.49 8.26 9.21
CA LEU A 46 4.66 7.98 10.38
C LEU A 46 5.55 7.50 11.52
N ALA A 47 5.98 8.44 12.38
CA ALA A 47 6.85 8.16 13.50
C ALA A 47 6.27 7.06 14.41
N GLY A 48 7.12 6.14 14.86
CA GLY A 48 6.73 4.97 15.66
C GLY A 48 6.16 3.80 14.86
N PHE A 49 5.68 4.01 13.64
CA PHE A 49 5.18 2.97 12.72
C PHE A 49 6.17 2.66 11.61
N GLY A 50 6.47 3.63 10.76
CA GLY A 50 7.43 3.45 9.69
C GLY A 50 7.96 4.81 9.22
N ALA A 51 9.23 5.07 9.45
CA ALA A 51 9.94 6.23 8.94
C ALA A 51 11.44 5.98 9.00
N PRO A 52 12.25 6.51 8.05
CA PRO A 52 13.69 6.63 8.25
C PRO A 52 13.97 7.74 9.26
N ASN A 53 14.92 7.50 10.16
CA ASN A 53 15.46 8.55 11.04
C ASN A 53 16.44 9.45 10.28
N ASP A 54 17.01 10.45 10.97
CA ASP A 54 17.97 11.42 10.37
C ASP A 54 19.23 10.77 9.78
N ALA A 55 19.58 9.56 10.23
CA ALA A 55 20.68 8.76 9.68
C ALA A 55 20.23 7.86 8.51
N GLY A 56 18.97 7.94 8.07
CA GLY A 56 18.40 7.10 7.04
C GLY A 56 18.08 5.66 7.48
N VAL A 57 18.14 5.38 8.78
CA VAL A 57 17.80 4.07 9.33
C VAL A 57 16.29 3.97 9.54
N TRP A 58 15.68 2.94 8.97
CA TRP A 58 14.25 2.69 9.13
C TRP A 58 13.91 2.24 10.54
N GLU A 59 12.84 2.81 11.11
CA GLU A 59 12.40 2.55 12.48
C GLU A 59 10.87 2.49 12.57
N GLY A 60 10.37 1.74 13.57
CA GLY A 60 8.95 1.63 13.91
C GLY A 60 8.41 0.21 13.84
N ILE A 61 7.20 0.02 14.38
CA ILE A 61 6.58 -1.31 14.50
C ILE A 61 6.38 -2.02 13.15
N ASP A 62 6.01 -1.27 12.11
CA ASP A 62 5.84 -1.81 10.76
C ASP A 62 7.18 -2.30 10.19
N VAL A 63 8.25 -1.56 10.46
CA VAL A 63 9.63 -1.89 10.07
C VAL A 63 10.11 -3.14 10.80
N ASP A 64 9.81 -3.26 12.08
CA ASP A 64 10.21 -4.42 12.90
C ASP A 64 9.49 -5.70 12.47
N VAL A 65 8.26 -5.63 11.96
CA VAL A 65 7.58 -6.78 11.34
C VAL A 65 8.36 -7.27 10.12
N CYS A 66 8.85 -6.36 9.25
CA CYS A 66 9.68 -6.76 8.10
C CYS A 66 10.99 -7.42 8.54
N ARG A 67 11.64 -6.90 9.59
CA ARG A 67 12.86 -7.49 10.18
C ARG A 67 12.59 -8.89 10.74
N ALA A 68 11.44 -9.06 11.41
CA ALA A 68 11.06 -10.36 11.96
C ALA A 68 10.84 -11.40 10.86
N VAL A 69 10.21 -11.02 9.74
CA VAL A 69 10.04 -11.90 8.58
C VAL A 69 11.40 -12.22 7.94
N ALA A 70 12.27 -11.23 7.75
CA ALA A 70 13.62 -11.47 7.23
C ALA A 70 14.43 -12.42 8.14
N ALA A 71 14.34 -12.23 9.45
CA ALA A 71 14.97 -13.14 10.42
C ALA A 71 14.42 -14.55 10.34
N ALA A 72 13.11 -14.72 10.14
CA ALA A 72 12.48 -16.03 9.99
C ALA A 72 12.91 -16.75 8.71
N VAL A 73 13.07 -16.01 7.60
CA VAL A 73 13.43 -16.58 6.28
C VAL A 73 14.92 -16.86 6.16
N PHE A 74 15.77 -15.97 6.68
CA PHE A 74 17.21 -15.98 6.46
C PHE A 74 18.06 -16.26 7.71
N GLY A 75 17.44 -16.26 8.91
CA GLY A 75 18.18 -16.23 10.17
C GLY A 75 18.87 -14.89 10.46
N ASP A 76 18.55 -13.83 9.68
CA ASP A 76 19.21 -12.53 9.71
C ASP A 76 18.19 -11.41 9.47
N ALA A 77 17.92 -10.59 10.50
CA ALA A 77 16.99 -9.47 10.44
C ALA A 77 17.45 -8.34 9.51
N SER A 78 18.73 -8.29 9.16
CA SER A 78 19.27 -7.27 8.24
C SER A 78 19.00 -7.57 6.77
N LYS A 79 18.52 -8.75 6.43
CA LYS A 79 18.19 -9.19 5.06
C LYS A 79 16.86 -8.63 4.57
N VAL A 80 16.63 -7.34 4.77
CA VAL A 80 15.46 -6.61 4.32
C VAL A 80 15.87 -5.33 3.59
N GLU A 81 15.19 -5.05 2.48
CA GLU A 81 15.26 -3.78 1.77
C GLU A 81 13.90 -3.10 1.87
N TYR A 82 13.90 -1.85 2.33
CA TYR A 82 12.67 -1.07 2.47
C TYR A 82 12.39 -0.29 1.20
N VAL A 83 11.16 -0.41 0.71
CA VAL A 83 10.65 0.33 -0.44
C VAL A 83 9.67 1.37 0.06
N PRO A 84 9.94 2.66 -0.14
CA PRO A 84 9.03 3.73 0.23
C PRO A 84 7.71 3.60 -0.53
N THR A 85 6.58 3.60 0.17
CA THR A 85 5.26 3.55 -0.46
C THR A 85 4.32 4.60 0.11
N THR A 86 3.57 5.29 -0.75
CA THR A 86 2.45 6.13 -0.33
C THR A 86 1.19 5.30 -0.13
N SER A 87 0.18 5.86 0.51
CA SER A 87 -1.12 5.20 0.67
C SER A 87 -1.79 4.91 -0.66
N LYS A 88 -1.53 5.72 -1.67
CA LYS A 88 -2.11 5.62 -3.02
C LYS A 88 -1.54 4.47 -3.84
N VAL A 89 -0.21 4.25 -3.78
CA VAL A 89 0.48 3.30 -4.66
C VAL A 89 0.80 1.94 -4.03
N ARG A 90 0.71 1.82 -2.70
CA ARG A 90 1.15 0.62 -1.94
C ARG A 90 0.62 -0.71 -2.46
N PHE A 91 -0.65 -0.75 -2.88
CA PHE A 91 -1.27 -1.98 -3.37
C PHE A 91 -0.80 -2.34 -4.78
N THR A 92 -0.64 -1.35 -5.66
CA THR A 92 -0.10 -1.56 -7.01
C THR A 92 1.33 -2.07 -6.97
N VAL A 93 2.16 -1.51 -6.09
CA VAL A 93 3.55 -1.94 -5.88
C VAL A 93 3.63 -3.37 -5.35
N LEU A 94 2.69 -3.77 -4.46
CA LEU A 94 2.59 -5.15 -4.00
C LEU A 94 2.12 -6.10 -5.11
N GLN A 95 1.08 -5.72 -5.84
CA GLN A 95 0.50 -6.54 -6.91
C GLN A 95 1.46 -6.71 -8.10
N SER A 96 2.32 -5.72 -8.37
CA SER A 96 3.35 -5.82 -9.42
C SER A 96 4.53 -6.72 -9.05
N GLY A 97 4.67 -7.10 -7.77
CA GLY A 97 5.80 -7.87 -7.27
C GLY A 97 7.08 -7.05 -7.08
N GLU A 98 6.99 -5.72 -7.07
CA GLU A 98 8.10 -4.83 -6.71
C GLU A 98 8.47 -4.98 -5.23
N ILE A 99 7.49 -5.30 -4.39
CA ILE A 99 7.67 -5.71 -3.01
C ILE A 99 7.07 -7.08 -2.76
N ASP A 100 7.63 -7.83 -1.82
CA ASP A 100 7.17 -9.17 -1.43
C ASP A 100 6.09 -9.11 -0.35
N MET A 101 6.17 -8.10 0.48
CA MET A 101 5.20 -7.83 1.54
C MET A 101 5.04 -6.33 1.76
N LEU A 102 3.88 -5.97 2.25
CA LEU A 102 3.56 -4.61 2.69
C LEU A 102 3.36 -4.62 4.20
N SER A 103 4.21 -3.89 4.94
CA SER A 103 4.03 -3.65 6.36
C SER A 103 4.04 -2.15 6.62
N ARG A 104 2.83 -1.62 6.83
CA ARG A 104 2.58 -0.21 7.10
C ARG A 104 1.17 -0.02 7.66
N ASN A 105 0.81 1.21 8.03
CA ASN A 105 -0.52 1.62 8.49
C ASN A 105 -1.61 1.35 7.42
N THR A 106 -1.94 0.06 7.23
CA THR A 106 -2.90 -0.41 6.22
C THR A 106 -4.05 -1.12 6.90
N THR A 107 -5.22 -0.49 6.90
CA THR A 107 -6.43 -1.08 7.49
C THR A 107 -6.84 -2.34 6.73
N TRP A 108 -7.08 -3.42 7.43
CA TRP A 108 -7.69 -4.63 6.89
C TRP A 108 -9.17 -4.36 6.63
N THR A 109 -9.59 -4.45 5.38
CA THR A 109 -10.98 -4.33 4.97
C THR A 109 -11.34 -5.46 4.03
N LEU A 110 -12.63 -5.84 4.01
CA LEU A 110 -13.12 -6.90 3.12
C LEU A 110 -12.82 -6.59 1.64
N SER A 111 -13.01 -5.33 1.22
CA SER A 111 -12.75 -4.93 -0.17
C SER A 111 -11.26 -5.05 -0.54
N ARG A 112 -10.35 -4.74 0.36
CA ARG A 112 -8.91 -4.90 0.11
C ARG A 112 -8.49 -6.35 0.04
N ASP A 113 -9.08 -7.18 0.87
CA ASP A 113 -8.81 -8.61 0.93
C ASP A 113 -9.38 -9.33 -0.30
N VAL A 114 -10.68 -9.12 -0.58
CA VAL A 114 -11.42 -9.84 -1.63
C VAL A 114 -11.26 -9.19 -3.00
N ASP A 115 -11.55 -7.87 -3.11
CA ASP A 115 -11.63 -7.22 -4.42
C ASP A 115 -10.25 -6.94 -5.02
N LEU A 116 -9.25 -6.66 -4.18
CA LEU A 116 -7.88 -6.43 -4.62
C LEU A 116 -7.04 -7.72 -4.67
N GLY A 117 -7.58 -8.84 -4.17
CA GLY A 117 -6.87 -10.12 -4.12
C GLY A 117 -5.61 -10.06 -3.24
N LEU A 118 -5.67 -9.28 -2.16
CA LEU A 118 -4.59 -9.17 -1.18
C LEU A 118 -4.83 -10.16 -0.05
N GLU A 119 -3.78 -10.73 0.50
CA GLU A 119 -3.85 -11.57 1.69
C GLU A 119 -3.32 -10.82 2.90
N PHE A 120 -4.20 -10.60 3.89
CA PHE A 120 -3.80 -10.04 5.17
C PHE A 120 -3.40 -11.15 6.12
N VAL A 121 -2.12 -11.19 6.48
CA VAL A 121 -1.53 -12.28 7.27
C VAL A 121 -1.48 -12.00 8.77
N GLY A 122 -1.77 -10.77 9.18
CA GLY A 122 -1.78 -10.40 10.60
C GLY A 122 -2.09 -8.93 10.85
N VAL A 123 -2.42 -8.64 12.10
CA VAL A 123 -2.63 -7.27 12.61
C VAL A 123 -1.53 -6.99 13.61
N ASN A 124 -0.74 -5.96 13.37
CA ASN A 124 0.34 -5.52 14.24
C ASN A 124 -0.07 -4.39 15.20
N TYR A 125 -1.19 -3.71 14.89
CA TYR A 125 -1.70 -2.62 15.71
C TYR A 125 -3.21 -2.45 15.54
N TYR A 126 -3.94 -2.20 16.62
CA TYR A 126 -5.34 -1.83 16.61
C TYR A 126 -5.47 -0.35 16.87
N ASP A 127 -6.04 0.38 15.93
CA ASP A 127 -6.21 1.82 15.98
C ASP A 127 -7.68 2.24 15.86
N GLY A 128 -7.92 3.54 15.81
CA GLY A 128 -9.22 4.16 15.54
C GLY A 128 -9.02 5.46 14.77
N GLN A 129 -10.10 5.95 14.19
CA GLN A 129 -10.12 7.24 13.49
C GLN A 129 -10.73 8.32 14.37
N GLY A 130 -10.11 9.49 14.40
CA GLY A 130 -10.60 10.68 15.09
C GLY A 130 -10.22 11.94 14.34
N PHE A 131 -10.67 13.07 14.85
CA PHE A 131 -10.28 14.39 14.37
C PHE A 131 -9.22 14.99 15.29
N MET A 132 -8.15 15.48 14.71
CA MET A 132 -7.15 16.30 15.40
C MET A 132 -7.40 17.76 15.02
N VAL A 133 -7.61 18.60 16.01
CA VAL A 133 -7.88 20.03 15.82
C VAL A 133 -6.98 20.85 16.74
N PRO A 134 -6.61 22.10 16.37
CA PRO A 134 -5.93 23.00 17.28
C PRO A 134 -6.79 23.21 18.55
N ALA A 135 -6.15 23.17 19.72
CA ALA A 135 -6.84 23.37 20.99
C ALA A 135 -7.54 24.75 21.09
N SER A 136 -7.00 25.73 20.36
CA SER A 136 -7.55 27.07 20.27
C SER A 136 -8.95 27.16 19.65
N LEU A 137 -9.34 26.16 18.83
CA LEU A 137 -10.70 26.10 18.26
C LEU A 137 -11.78 25.77 19.30
N GLY A 138 -11.42 25.24 20.47
CA GLY A 138 -12.38 24.94 21.54
C GLY A 138 -13.43 23.89 21.17
N VAL A 139 -13.23 23.12 20.10
CA VAL A 139 -14.11 22.06 19.61
C VAL A 139 -14.08 20.87 20.56
N ASN A 140 -15.24 20.40 20.97
CA ASN A 140 -15.40 19.26 21.88
C ASN A 140 -16.05 18.05 21.21
N SER A 141 -16.63 18.22 20.03
CA SER A 141 -17.32 17.17 19.27
C SER A 141 -17.07 17.31 17.78
N ALA A 142 -16.91 16.19 17.08
CA ALA A 142 -16.84 16.16 15.63
C ALA A 142 -18.09 16.77 14.95
N MET A 143 -19.23 16.84 15.65
CA MET A 143 -20.46 17.46 15.15
C MET A 143 -20.37 18.98 15.04
N GLU A 144 -19.36 19.60 15.65
CA GLU A 144 -19.09 21.04 15.58
C GLU A 144 -18.21 21.43 14.38
N LEU A 145 -17.80 20.45 13.56
CA LEU A 145 -16.92 20.63 12.41
C LEU A 145 -17.69 20.86 11.08
N ASP A 146 -18.99 21.18 11.11
CA ASP A 146 -19.75 21.49 9.90
C ASP A 146 -19.13 22.70 9.16
N GLY A 147 -18.85 22.54 7.87
CA GLY A 147 -18.21 23.57 7.05
C GLY A 147 -16.69 23.68 7.20
N ALA A 148 -16.05 22.84 8.02
CA ALA A 148 -14.61 22.91 8.26
C ALA A 148 -13.80 22.46 7.04
N SER A 149 -12.59 23.04 6.86
CA SER A 149 -11.56 22.51 5.97
C SER A 149 -10.83 21.37 6.69
N VAL A 150 -10.83 20.17 6.09
CA VAL A 150 -10.26 18.97 6.70
C VAL A 150 -9.14 18.41 5.82
N CYS A 151 -7.94 18.38 6.37
CA CYS A 151 -6.81 17.72 5.72
C CYS A 151 -6.98 16.21 5.77
N ILE A 152 -6.78 15.53 4.63
CA ILE A 152 -6.96 14.10 4.49
C ILE A 152 -5.92 13.47 3.57
N GLN A 153 -5.35 12.34 4.00
CA GLN A 153 -4.44 11.59 3.16
C GLN A 153 -5.21 10.74 2.15
N VAL A 154 -4.92 10.95 0.86
CA VAL A 154 -5.58 10.23 -0.24
C VAL A 154 -5.27 8.72 -0.25
N GLY A 155 -6.23 7.93 -0.74
CA GLY A 155 -6.10 6.47 -0.86
C GLY A 155 -6.19 5.72 0.47
N THR A 156 -6.84 6.32 1.47
CA THR A 156 -7.02 5.76 2.81
C THR A 156 -8.47 5.40 3.11
N THR A 157 -8.69 4.51 4.08
CA THR A 157 -10.03 4.29 4.67
C THR A 157 -10.51 5.52 5.40
N THR A 158 -9.58 6.31 5.94
CA THR A 158 -9.85 7.56 6.66
C THR A 158 -10.54 8.58 5.75
N GLU A 159 -10.11 8.68 4.48
CA GLU A 159 -10.75 9.53 3.47
C GLU A 159 -12.21 9.11 3.21
N MET A 160 -12.47 7.82 3.03
CA MET A 160 -13.81 7.30 2.80
C MET A 160 -14.72 7.49 4.02
N ASN A 161 -14.21 7.15 5.21
CA ASN A 161 -14.95 7.29 6.46
C ASN A 161 -15.28 8.76 6.79
N LEU A 162 -14.37 9.69 6.43
CA LEU A 162 -14.63 11.14 6.57
C LEU A 162 -15.85 11.54 5.76
N ALA A 163 -15.88 11.18 4.48
CA ALA A 163 -17.00 11.50 3.60
C ALA A 163 -18.33 10.90 4.11
N ASP A 164 -18.27 9.63 4.53
CA ASP A 164 -19.45 8.95 5.08
C ASP A 164 -19.94 9.58 6.38
N PHE A 165 -19.03 9.97 7.28
CA PHE A 165 -19.39 10.62 8.55
C PHE A 165 -20.11 11.95 8.31
N PHE A 166 -19.55 12.84 7.49
CA PHE A 166 -20.16 14.13 7.21
C PHE A 166 -21.51 13.98 6.51
N LYS A 167 -21.59 13.11 5.51
CA LYS A 167 -22.84 12.81 4.81
C LYS A 167 -23.92 12.24 5.74
N ALA A 168 -23.58 11.29 6.60
CA ALA A 168 -24.54 10.66 7.52
C ALA A 168 -25.12 11.64 8.54
N ASN A 169 -24.36 12.68 8.89
CA ASN A 169 -24.77 13.71 9.84
C ASN A 169 -25.34 14.97 9.17
N GLY A 170 -25.49 14.99 7.85
CA GLY A 170 -26.00 16.15 7.10
C GLY A 170 -25.07 17.36 7.14
N MET A 171 -23.78 17.10 7.36
CA MET A 171 -22.72 18.11 7.46
C MET A 171 -21.97 18.24 6.13
N SER A 172 -21.33 19.39 5.95
CA SER A 172 -20.43 19.67 4.83
C SER A 172 -18.98 19.85 5.31
N TYR A 173 -18.02 19.67 4.43
CA TYR A 173 -16.61 19.98 4.69
C TYR A 173 -15.88 20.31 3.38
N GLU A 174 -14.78 21.01 3.48
CA GLU A 174 -13.84 21.23 2.39
C GLU A 174 -12.66 20.26 2.53
N SER A 175 -12.44 19.42 1.52
CA SER A 175 -11.35 18.47 1.54
C SER A 175 -10.04 19.12 1.11
N VAL A 176 -8.99 18.96 1.93
CA VAL A 176 -7.60 19.34 1.61
C VAL A 176 -6.78 18.05 1.45
N PRO A 177 -6.70 17.50 0.22
CA PRO A 177 -6.05 16.22 -0.01
C PRO A 177 -4.51 16.36 -0.01
N VAL A 178 -3.84 15.43 0.68
CA VAL A 178 -2.37 15.33 0.74
C VAL A 178 -1.89 13.90 0.49
N GLU A 179 -0.61 13.75 0.15
CA GLU A 179 0.00 12.43 -0.10
C GLU A 179 0.57 11.78 1.17
N THR A 180 1.01 12.57 2.16
CA THR A 180 1.64 12.06 3.38
C THR A 180 0.94 12.54 4.65
N ASN A 181 1.09 11.78 5.74
CA ASN A 181 0.55 12.19 7.04
C ASN A 181 1.25 13.46 7.57
N SER A 182 2.54 13.61 7.29
CA SER A 182 3.33 14.77 7.70
C SER A 182 2.77 16.07 7.14
N ASP A 183 2.30 16.06 5.89
CA ASP A 183 1.72 17.24 5.25
C ASP A 183 0.45 17.71 5.97
N CYS A 184 -0.38 16.77 6.44
CA CYS A 184 -1.55 17.10 7.25
C CYS A 184 -1.17 17.72 8.60
N LEU A 185 -0.13 17.20 9.25
CA LEU A 185 0.33 17.75 10.53
C LEU A 185 0.86 19.16 10.38
N LEU A 186 1.64 19.43 9.34
CA LEU A 186 2.13 20.78 9.01
C LEU A 186 0.96 21.72 8.70
N TYR A 187 0.03 21.31 7.83
CA TYR A 187 -1.16 22.12 7.52
C TYR A 187 -1.96 22.50 8.78
N THR A 188 -2.12 21.56 9.71
CA THR A 188 -2.87 21.83 10.95
C THR A 188 -2.10 22.75 11.90
N SER A 189 -0.76 22.65 11.96
CA SER A 189 0.08 23.55 12.77
C SER A 189 0.19 24.94 12.19
N ASP A 190 0.40 25.08 10.87
CA ASP A 190 0.53 26.37 10.20
C ASP A 190 -0.79 27.16 10.24
N ALA A 191 -1.94 26.49 10.08
CA ALA A 191 -3.24 27.12 10.25
C ALA A 191 -3.49 27.65 11.68
N ALA A 192 -2.78 27.13 12.69
CA ALA A 192 -2.84 27.65 14.05
C ALA A 192 -2.00 28.93 14.24
N ASP A 193 -0.92 29.10 13.48
CA ASP A 193 -0.03 30.25 13.56
C ASP A 193 -0.59 31.49 12.82
N ASP A 194 -1.34 31.30 11.74
CA ASP A 194 -1.98 32.38 10.97
C ASP A 194 -3.06 33.17 11.75
N TRP A 195 -3.57 32.63 12.86
CA TRP A 195 -4.54 33.30 13.71
C TRP A 195 -3.92 34.08 14.88
N SER A 196 -2.59 34.05 15.00
CA SER A 196 -1.86 34.73 16.06
C SER A 196 -1.26 36.11 15.67
N SER A 197 -1.59 36.61 14.45
CA SER A 197 -1.13 37.90 13.92
C SER A 197 -2.19 39.00 13.92
#